data_4c4eb0b1827b4414eefd487ef570d6cd
#
_entry.id   4c4eb0b1827b4414eefd487ef570d6cd
#
_cell.length_a   1.000
_cell.length_b   1.000
_cell.length_c   1.000
_cell.angle_alpha   90.00
_cell.angle_beta   90.00
_cell.angle_gamma   90.00
#
_symmetry.space_group_name_H-M   'P 1'
#
loop_
_entity.id
_entity.type
_entity.pdbx_description
1 polymer ?
#
loop_
_entity_poly.entity_id
_entity_poly.type
_entity_poly.pdbx_seq_one_letter_code
_entity_poly.pdbx_strand_id
1 'polypeptide(L)'
;MFYYKGHSMLTTLPSPSAQTIRQSVPDQEDIIRRSLERSARYGVDPHLDGAPESTRLSDEQLRERINGQRVFYTLAKEQIDSLYRLLRDTGFCMALADSEGYVLYVVGDSDLVEHFKRRRCIPGYRWTERDIGTCAIGLSLEERVPVFLPGDRMYSAQARKISNAGAPVFSLDGGRVLGAISLSGGSDMMHIHTLGLVRQAAETVTSQLRERERIRELAIKNQYMRALVESDSRGIVTVDQTGRIVEANSTARKLLKLSPGCEGKSFEESVGESYNITGYLKEGKGFRAREILARRSGTTHFASLDPIRMNSGELVGGLFTVMEKKE
;
A
#
# COMPACT_ATOMS: atom_id res chain seq x y z
N MET A 1 -21.01 42.84 37.63
CA MET A 1 -19.88 43.38 36.86
C MET A 1 -18.60 42.66 37.36
N PHE A 2 -18.34 41.50 36.82
CA PHE A 2 -17.13 40.75 37.11
C PHE A 2 -16.54 40.25 35.79
N TYR A 3 -15.37 40.79 35.43
CA TYR A 3 -14.57 40.40 34.28
C TYR A 3 -13.76 39.13 34.62
N TYR A 4 -13.95 38.05 33.87
CA TYR A 4 -13.06 36.88 33.86
C TYR A 4 -12.05 37.07 32.74
N LYS A 5 -10.78 37.30 33.08
CA LYS A 5 -9.65 37.21 32.19
C LYS A 5 -9.20 35.72 32.13
N GLY A 6 -9.58 35.01 31.07
CA GLY A 6 -9.03 33.72 30.73
C GLY A 6 -7.84 33.91 29.79
N HIS A 7 -6.63 33.64 30.25
CA HIS A 7 -5.43 33.51 29.39
C HIS A 7 -5.44 32.12 28.76
N SER A 8 -5.79 32.08 27.48
CA SER A 8 -5.57 30.90 26.63
C SER A 8 -4.12 30.95 26.14
N MET A 9 -3.27 30.11 26.71
CA MET A 9 -1.98 29.75 26.10
C MET A 9 -2.25 28.75 24.96
N LEU A 10 -2.63 29.26 23.80
CA LEU A 10 -2.47 28.54 22.54
C LEU A 10 -0.97 28.59 22.20
N THR A 11 -0.23 27.53 22.51
CA THR A 11 1.07 27.25 21.93
C THR A 11 0.89 27.11 20.42
N THR A 12 1.17 28.18 19.69
CA THR A 12 1.29 28.16 18.24
C THR A 12 2.48 27.27 17.89
N LEU A 13 2.20 26.05 17.40
CA LEU A 13 3.21 25.27 16.70
C LEU A 13 3.77 26.16 15.57
N PRO A 14 5.09 26.25 15.38
CA PRO A 14 5.65 27.02 14.31
C PRO A 14 5.11 26.45 13.00
N SER A 15 4.43 27.28 12.21
CA SER A 15 4.08 26.94 10.83
C SER A 15 5.36 26.60 10.09
N PRO A 16 5.41 25.48 9.34
CA PRO A 16 6.59 25.15 8.53
C PRO A 16 6.87 26.35 7.64
N SER A 17 8.12 26.86 7.70
CA SER A 17 8.55 28.00 6.90
C SER A 17 8.25 27.73 5.44
N ALA A 18 7.84 28.76 4.68
CA ALA A 18 7.58 28.66 3.24
C ALA A 18 8.76 28.06 2.44
N GLN A 19 9.95 27.99 3.02
CA GLN A 19 11.11 27.27 2.52
C GLN A 19 11.01 25.75 2.63
N THR A 20 10.28 25.20 3.61
CA THR A 20 10.09 23.74 3.75
C THR A 20 9.05 23.22 2.74
N ILE A 21 8.14 24.06 2.27
CA ILE A 21 7.14 23.71 1.23
C ILE A 21 7.74 23.79 -0.18
N ARG A 22 8.86 24.48 -0.35
CA ARG A 22 9.70 24.47 -1.56
C ARG A 22 10.70 23.31 -1.59
N GLN A 23 10.37 22.14 -1.07
CA GLN A 23 10.99 20.92 -1.58
C GLN A 23 10.47 20.71 -3.01
N SER A 24 11.06 21.52 -3.81
CA SER A 24 11.28 21.59 -5.24
C SER A 24 10.55 20.49 -6.02
N VAL A 25 9.41 20.87 -6.61
CA VAL A 25 9.07 20.28 -7.91
C VAL A 25 10.32 20.50 -8.76
N PRO A 26 11.02 19.44 -9.22
CA PRO A 26 12.20 19.60 -10.04
C PRO A 26 11.88 20.51 -11.24
N ASP A 27 12.83 21.34 -11.65
CA ASP A 27 12.61 22.19 -12.79
C ASP A 27 12.27 21.36 -14.02
N GLN A 28 11.02 21.44 -14.46
CA GLN A 28 10.49 20.65 -15.56
C GLN A 28 11.26 20.93 -16.86
N GLU A 29 11.68 22.18 -17.09
CA GLU A 29 12.44 22.56 -18.28
C GLU A 29 13.83 21.91 -18.29
N ASP A 30 14.51 21.85 -17.14
CA ASP A 30 15.82 21.20 -17.04
C ASP A 30 15.72 19.68 -17.25
N ILE A 31 14.67 19.04 -16.70
CA ILE A 31 14.38 17.62 -16.91
C ILE A 31 14.15 17.34 -18.40
N ILE A 32 13.31 18.13 -19.07
CA ILE A 32 13.00 17.96 -20.49
C ILE A 32 14.26 18.16 -21.33
N ARG A 33 15.06 19.19 -21.04
CA ARG A 33 16.31 19.44 -21.75
C ARG A 33 17.26 18.25 -21.66
N ARG A 34 17.49 17.70 -20.46
CA ARG A 34 18.34 16.50 -20.29
C ARG A 34 17.81 15.31 -21.08
N SER A 35 16.50 15.11 -21.11
CA SER A 35 15.84 14.03 -21.86
C SER A 35 16.05 14.17 -23.37
N LEU A 36 15.90 15.38 -23.91
CA LEU A 36 16.15 15.68 -25.31
C LEU A 36 17.62 15.39 -25.69
N GLU A 37 18.56 15.78 -24.83
CA GLU A 37 19.99 15.49 -25.02
C GLU A 37 20.29 13.99 -24.97
N ARG A 38 19.65 13.24 -24.05
CA ARG A 38 19.79 11.75 -23.98
C ARG A 38 19.22 11.11 -25.25
N SER A 39 18.04 11.54 -25.68
CA SER A 39 17.37 11.02 -26.88
C SER A 39 18.23 11.20 -28.14
N ALA A 40 18.85 12.37 -28.29
CA ALA A 40 19.78 12.65 -29.38
C ALA A 40 21.03 11.75 -29.30
N ARG A 41 21.61 11.57 -28.10
CA ARG A 41 22.77 10.66 -27.89
C ARG A 41 22.45 9.18 -28.18
N TYR A 42 21.21 8.75 -27.97
CA TYR A 42 20.75 7.41 -28.33
C TYR A 42 20.57 7.24 -29.85
N GLY A 43 20.66 8.32 -30.64
CA GLY A 43 20.50 8.26 -32.09
C GLY A 43 19.05 8.03 -32.53
N VAL A 44 18.07 8.37 -31.69
CA VAL A 44 16.65 8.24 -32.05
C VAL A 44 16.32 9.19 -33.19
N ASP A 45 15.65 8.70 -34.25
CA ASP A 45 15.18 9.52 -35.35
C ASP A 45 14.03 10.45 -34.88
N PRO A 46 14.18 11.78 -34.99
CA PRO A 46 13.10 12.73 -34.65
C PRO A 46 11.86 12.59 -35.52
N HIS A 47 11.95 11.92 -36.66
CA HIS A 47 10.81 11.67 -37.56
C HIS A 47 10.16 10.30 -37.34
N LEU A 48 10.66 9.53 -36.39
CA LEU A 48 10.09 8.21 -36.04
C LEU A 48 8.62 8.32 -35.68
N ASP A 49 7.79 7.54 -36.35
CA ASP A 49 6.34 7.51 -36.09
C ASP A 49 5.95 6.34 -35.16
N GLY A 50 6.37 6.43 -33.89
CA GLY A 50 6.02 5.48 -32.83
C GLY A 50 7.10 4.43 -32.55
N ALA A 51 6.78 3.49 -31.66
CA ALA A 51 7.73 2.50 -31.19
C ALA A 51 8.19 1.54 -32.31
N PRO A 52 9.51 1.22 -32.38
CA PRO A 52 10.02 0.26 -33.34
C PRO A 52 9.38 -1.14 -33.14
N GLU A 53 9.14 -1.88 -34.22
CA GLU A 53 8.61 -3.23 -34.14
C GLU A 53 9.52 -4.17 -33.35
N SER A 54 10.82 -3.93 -33.38
CA SER A 54 11.81 -4.70 -32.58
C SER A 54 11.62 -4.59 -31.07
N THR A 55 10.82 -3.64 -30.59
CA THR A 55 10.51 -3.45 -29.15
C THR A 55 9.26 -4.20 -28.71
N ARG A 56 8.62 -4.94 -29.63
CA ARG A 56 7.37 -5.66 -29.36
C ARG A 56 7.62 -6.96 -28.60
N LEU A 57 6.87 -7.17 -27.53
CA LEU A 57 6.74 -8.47 -26.84
C LEU A 57 5.76 -9.38 -27.60
N SER A 58 5.97 -10.67 -27.52
CA SER A 58 4.92 -11.63 -27.87
C SER A 58 3.76 -11.53 -26.86
N ASP A 59 2.58 -12.04 -27.26
CA ASP A 59 1.41 -12.07 -26.37
C ASP A 59 1.66 -12.91 -25.09
N GLU A 60 2.52 -13.94 -25.21
CA GLU A 60 2.94 -14.77 -24.07
C GLU A 60 3.83 -13.98 -23.11
N GLN A 61 4.88 -13.33 -23.65
CA GLN A 61 5.78 -12.49 -22.86
C GLN A 61 5.03 -11.34 -22.16
N LEU A 62 4.06 -10.72 -22.84
CA LEU A 62 3.23 -9.69 -22.21
C LEU A 62 2.40 -10.26 -21.06
N ARG A 63 1.78 -11.43 -21.24
CA ARG A 63 1.02 -12.11 -20.18
C ARG A 63 1.88 -12.48 -18.99
N GLU A 64 3.05 -13.04 -19.22
CA GLU A 64 4.01 -13.38 -18.15
C GLU A 64 4.43 -12.13 -17.37
N ARG A 65 4.74 -11.05 -18.07
CA ARG A 65 5.12 -9.76 -17.48
C ARG A 65 4.02 -9.18 -16.60
N ILE A 66 2.77 -9.20 -17.06
CA ILE A 66 1.60 -8.78 -16.27
C ILE A 66 1.41 -9.69 -15.04
N ASN A 67 1.53 -11.00 -15.22
CA ASN A 67 1.37 -11.96 -14.12
C ASN A 67 2.46 -11.81 -13.06
N GLY A 68 3.71 -11.55 -13.45
CA GLY A 68 4.83 -11.33 -12.55
C GLY A 68 4.68 -10.08 -11.66
N GLN A 69 3.83 -9.14 -12.06
CA GLN A 69 3.54 -7.93 -11.31
C GLN A 69 2.02 -7.68 -11.15
N ARG A 70 1.26 -8.76 -11.01
CA ARG A 70 -0.21 -8.73 -11.05
C ARG A 70 -0.85 -7.75 -10.08
N VAL A 71 -0.32 -7.63 -8.85
CA VAL A 71 -0.87 -6.72 -7.84
C VAL A 71 -0.73 -5.27 -8.30
N PHE A 72 0.46 -4.87 -8.75
CA PHE A 72 0.70 -3.54 -9.31
C PHE A 72 -0.21 -3.27 -10.50
N TYR A 73 -0.25 -4.19 -11.48
CA TYR A 73 -1.09 -4.06 -12.67
C TYR A 73 -2.57 -3.85 -12.32
N THR A 74 -3.10 -4.68 -11.42
CA THR A 74 -4.52 -4.60 -11.05
C THR A 74 -4.86 -3.27 -10.39
N LEU A 75 -4.08 -2.85 -9.40
CA LEU A 75 -4.31 -1.58 -8.70
C LEU A 75 -4.17 -0.37 -9.61
N ALA A 76 -3.13 -0.36 -10.46
CA ALA A 76 -2.89 0.73 -11.39
C ALA A 76 -4.00 0.80 -12.46
N LYS A 77 -4.44 -0.35 -12.98
CA LYS A 77 -5.55 -0.43 -13.93
C LYS A 77 -6.85 0.08 -13.32
N GLU A 78 -7.21 -0.36 -12.13
CA GLU A 78 -8.41 0.09 -11.41
C GLU A 78 -8.40 1.61 -11.19
N GLN A 79 -7.24 2.16 -10.80
CA GLN A 79 -7.07 3.60 -10.61
C GLN A 79 -7.20 4.38 -11.93
N ILE A 80 -6.58 3.89 -13.01
CA ILE A 80 -6.68 4.46 -14.35
C ILE A 80 -8.13 4.42 -14.83
N ASP A 81 -8.82 3.29 -14.73
CA ASP A 81 -10.21 3.16 -15.12
C ASP A 81 -11.13 4.10 -14.34
N SER A 82 -10.85 4.27 -13.04
CA SER A 82 -11.61 5.19 -12.18
C SER A 82 -11.43 6.64 -12.62
N LEU A 83 -10.20 7.04 -12.89
CA LEU A 83 -9.89 8.40 -13.35
C LEU A 83 -10.43 8.64 -14.76
N TYR A 84 -10.26 7.68 -15.68
CA TYR A 84 -10.76 7.82 -17.05
C TYR A 84 -12.29 7.92 -17.13
N ARG A 85 -13.04 7.28 -16.24
CA ARG A 85 -14.52 7.48 -16.19
C ARG A 85 -14.93 8.94 -15.99
N LEU A 86 -14.08 9.74 -15.31
CA LEU A 86 -14.31 11.18 -15.14
C LEU A 86 -13.85 12.00 -16.34
N LEU A 87 -12.94 11.46 -17.16
CA LEU A 87 -12.32 12.12 -18.31
C LEU A 87 -12.91 11.65 -19.66
N ARG A 88 -13.88 10.74 -19.63
CA ARG A 88 -14.49 10.20 -20.84
C ARG A 88 -15.09 11.31 -21.70
N ASP A 89 -14.94 11.20 -23.01
CA ASP A 89 -15.45 12.13 -24.02
C ASP A 89 -14.87 13.56 -23.90
N THR A 90 -13.72 13.70 -23.29
CA THR A 90 -13.01 14.99 -23.13
C THR A 90 -11.67 15.05 -23.84
N GLY A 91 -11.38 14.09 -24.72
CA GLY A 91 -10.18 14.08 -25.56
C GLY A 91 -8.91 13.61 -24.81
N PHE A 92 -9.05 12.66 -23.89
CA PHE A 92 -7.93 12.12 -23.12
C PHE A 92 -7.73 10.61 -23.33
N CYS A 93 -6.48 10.20 -23.16
CA CYS A 93 -6.07 8.80 -23.13
C CYS A 93 -5.05 8.57 -22.02
N MET A 94 -5.17 7.44 -21.32
CA MET A 94 -4.27 7.03 -20.26
C MET A 94 -3.55 5.74 -20.62
N ALA A 95 -2.30 5.63 -20.19
CA ALA A 95 -1.52 4.42 -20.35
C ALA A 95 -0.81 4.05 -19.03
N LEU A 96 -0.64 2.73 -18.83
CA LEU A 96 0.21 2.13 -17.81
C LEU A 96 1.40 1.49 -18.48
N ALA A 97 2.60 1.78 -18.02
CA ALA A 97 3.82 1.08 -18.38
C ALA A 97 4.50 0.47 -17.15
N ASP A 98 5.28 -0.60 -17.34
CA ASP A 98 6.12 -1.15 -16.29
C ASP A 98 7.44 -0.38 -16.12
N SER A 99 8.32 -0.87 -15.24
CA SER A 99 9.61 -0.23 -14.95
C SER A 99 10.60 -0.23 -16.12
N GLU A 100 10.40 -1.06 -17.12
CA GLU A 100 11.20 -1.10 -18.34
C GLU A 100 10.57 -0.31 -19.49
N GLY A 101 9.41 0.31 -19.25
CA GLY A 101 8.68 1.13 -20.23
C GLY A 101 7.79 0.34 -21.18
N TYR A 102 7.57 -0.96 -20.95
CA TYR A 102 6.58 -1.70 -21.72
C TYR A 102 5.17 -1.27 -21.34
N VAL A 103 4.40 -0.85 -22.32
CA VAL A 103 2.99 -0.52 -22.15
C VAL A 103 2.22 -1.78 -21.79
N LEU A 104 1.50 -1.75 -20.67
CA LEU A 104 0.69 -2.87 -20.16
C LEU A 104 -0.79 -2.66 -20.36
N TYR A 105 -1.25 -1.40 -20.36
CA TYR A 105 -2.66 -1.05 -20.47
C TYR A 105 -2.84 0.32 -21.09
N VAL A 106 -3.90 0.49 -21.89
CA VAL A 106 -4.31 1.77 -22.49
C VAL A 106 -5.82 1.86 -22.45
N VAL A 107 -6.33 3.04 -22.08
CA VAL A 107 -7.74 3.39 -22.14
C VAL A 107 -7.86 4.87 -22.51
N GLY A 108 -8.83 5.22 -23.32
CA GLY A 108 -9.00 6.60 -23.77
C GLY A 108 -10.14 6.75 -24.74
N ASP A 109 -10.37 7.98 -25.16
CA ASP A 109 -11.33 8.31 -26.22
C ASP A 109 -10.87 7.75 -27.56
N SER A 110 -11.82 7.32 -28.39
CA SER A 110 -11.58 6.54 -29.61
C SER A 110 -10.49 7.13 -30.53
N ASP A 111 -10.53 8.44 -30.74
CA ASP A 111 -9.63 9.12 -31.68
C ASP A 111 -8.17 9.10 -31.19
N LEU A 112 -7.96 9.29 -29.88
CA LEU A 112 -6.64 9.20 -29.29
C LEU A 112 -6.14 7.77 -29.19
N VAL A 113 -7.01 6.83 -28.84
CA VAL A 113 -6.64 5.40 -28.82
C VAL A 113 -6.23 4.96 -30.24
N GLU A 114 -6.93 5.39 -31.27
CA GLU A 114 -6.56 5.08 -32.65
C GLU A 114 -5.24 5.75 -33.06
N HIS A 115 -5.00 7.00 -32.64
CA HIS A 115 -3.72 7.66 -32.81
C HIS A 115 -2.60 6.88 -32.13
N PHE A 116 -2.81 6.38 -30.90
CA PHE A 116 -1.81 5.60 -30.17
C PHE A 116 -1.57 4.23 -30.79
N LYS A 117 -2.61 3.58 -31.34
CA LYS A 117 -2.43 2.33 -32.10
C LYS A 117 -1.51 2.53 -33.29
N ARG A 118 -1.73 3.58 -34.08
CA ARG A 118 -0.86 3.89 -35.23
C ARG A 118 0.59 4.09 -34.82
N ARG A 119 0.81 4.72 -33.67
CA ARG A 119 2.16 4.97 -33.12
C ARG A 119 2.69 3.80 -32.27
N ARG A 120 1.97 2.70 -32.19
CA ARG A 120 2.32 1.52 -31.38
C ARG A 120 2.49 1.85 -29.88
N CYS A 121 1.78 2.85 -29.35
CA CYS A 121 1.63 3.06 -27.92
C CYS A 121 0.48 2.19 -27.39
N ILE A 122 0.67 0.89 -27.46
CA ILE A 122 -0.31 -0.13 -27.09
C ILE A 122 0.37 -1.23 -26.28
N PRO A 123 -0.39 -2.07 -25.56
CA PRO A 123 0.19 -3.14 -24.76
C PRO A 123 1.17 -4.00 -25.56
N GLY A 124 2.32 -4.27 -24.95
CA GLY A 124 3.39 -5.07 -25.51
C GLY A 124 4.52 -4.28 -26.18
N TYR A 125 4.35 -3.00 -26.48
CA TYR A 125 5.45 -2.18 -27.02
C TYR A 125 6.15 -1.40 -25.94
N ARG A 126 7.47 -1.16 -26.13
CA ARG A 126 8.28 -0.39 -25.18
C ARG A 126 8.36 1.07 -25.57
N TRP A 127 8.15 1.94 -24.57
CA TRP A 127 8.10 3.39 -24.72
C TRP A 127 9.11 4.04 -23.79
N THR A 128 10.39 3.96 -24.15
CA THR A 128 11.49 4.63 -23.44
C THR A 128 12.15 5.71 -24.28
N GLU A 129 12.98 6.53 -23.65
CA GLU A 129 13.75 7.54 -24.37
C GLU A 129 14.71 6.93 -25.41
N ARG A 130 15.14 5.68 -25.25
CA ARG A 130 15.99 4.96 -26.20
C ARG A 130 15.24 4.51 -27.44
N ASP A 131 13.96 4.26 -27.31
CA ASP A 131 13.16 3.67 -28.40
C ASP A 131 12.49 4.75 -29.24
N ILE A 132 11.95 5.79 -28.59
CA ILE A 132 11.10 6.80 -29.25
C ILE A 132 11.50 8.25 -28.95
N GLY A 133 12.58 8.45 -28.19
CA GLY A 133 12.99 9.76 -27.70
C GLY A 133 12.16 10.24 -26.51
N THR A 134 12.28 11.51 -26.19
CA THR A 134 11.61 12.15 -25.04
C THR A 134 10.10 11.94 -25.12
N CYS A 135 9.57 11.24 -24.14
CA CYS A 135 8.16 10.96 -23.93
C CYS A 135 7.85 10.90 -22.43
N ALA A 136 6.61 11.17 -22.00
CA ALA A 136 6.30 11.27 -20.57
C ALA A 136 6.51 9.97 -19.80
N ILE A 137 6.24 8.80 -20.40
CA ILE A 137 6.51 7.48 -19.79
C ILE A 137 8.01 7.33 -19.53
N GLY A 138 8.84 7.37 -20.59
CA GLY A 138 10.29 7.19 -20.48
C GLY A 138 10.94 8.23 -19.56
N LEU A 139 10.52 9.49 -19.69
CA LEU A 139 11.04 10.60 -18.89
C LEU A 139 10.71 10.44 -17.39
N SER A 140 9.47 10.07 -17.05
CA SER A 140 9.09 9.86 -15.65
C SER A 140 9.76 8.63 -15.02
N LEU A 141 10.03 7.59 -15.80
CA LEU A 141 10.79 6.41 -15.34
C LEU A 141 12.26 6.75 -15.09
N GLU A 142 12.90 7.47 -16.00
CA GLU A 142 14.33 7.81 -15.93
C GLU A 142 14.62 8.81 -14.81
N GLU A 143 13.87 9.92 -14.77
CA GLU A 143 14.07 10.97 -13.76
C GLU A 143 13.42 10.62 -12.40
N ARG A 144 12.53 9.61 -12.35
CA ARG A 144 11.84 9.14 -11.15
C ARG A 144 10.98 10.21 -10.46
N VAL A 145 10.43 11.13 -11.24
CA VAL A 145 9.59 12.23 -10.79
C VAL A 145 8.37 12.37 -11.70
N PRO A 146 7.28 12.99 -11.22
CA PRO A 146 6.19 13.39 -12.09
C PRO A 146 6.64 14.45 -13.10
N VAL A 147 6.24 14.27 -14.37
CA VAL A 147 6.65 15.15 -15.47
C VAL A 147 5.44 15.59 -16.29
N PHE A 148 5.45 16.85 -16.70
CA PHE A 148 4.55 17.38 -17.72
C PHE A 148 5.38 17.71 -18.97
N LEU A 149 5.03 17.09 -20.08
CA LEU A 149 5.73 17.25 -21.35
C LEU A 149 4.79 17.91 -22.36
N PRO A 150 4.97 19.22 -22.64
CA PRO A 150 4.23 19.90 -23.70
C PRO A 150 4.49 19.28 -25.06
N GLY A 151 3.51 19.31 -25.95
CA GLY A 151 3.62 18.66 -27.25
C GLY A 151 4.77 19.20 -28.12
N ASP A 152 5.02 20.50 -28.08
CA ASP A 152 6.13 21.15 -28.80
C ASP A 152 7.52 20.74 -28.28
N ARG A 153 7.60 20.15 -27.09
CA ARG A 153 8.80 19.59 -26.46
C ARG A 153 8.97 18.10 -26.69
N MET A 154 8.01 17.43 -27.34
CA MET A 154 8.16 16.02 -27.72
C MET A 154 9.32 15.86 -28.70
N TYR A 155 10.13 14.81 -28.52
CA TYR A 155 11.24 14.52 -29.41
C TYR A 155 10.77 14.20 -30.83
N SER A 156 9.77 13.34 -30.95
CA SER A 156 9.18 13.01 -32.24
C SER A 156 8.34 14.16 -32.79
N ALA A 157 8.65 14.64 -33.99
CA ALA A 157 7.90 15.67 -34.70
C ALA A 157 6.44 15.32 -34.91
N GLN A 158 6.14 14.04 -35.09
CA GLN A 158 4.77 13.51 -35.30
C GLN A 158 3.89 13.57 -34.04
N ALA A 159 4.49 13.73 -32.85
CA ALA A 159 3.76 13.77 -31.58
C ALA A 159 3.44 15.18 -31.08
N ARG A 160 3.91 16.22 -31.74
CA ARG A 160 3.88 17.62 -31.23
C ARG A 160 2.49 18.23 -31.02
N LYS A 161 1.45 17.59 -31.52
CA LYS A 161 0.05 18.02 -31.27
C LYS A 161 -0.53 17.47 -29.97
N ILE A 162 0.20 16.58 -29.29
CA ILE A 162 -0.25 15.90 -28.08
C ILE A 162 0.70 16.25 -26.94
N SER A 163 0.18 16.79 -25.86
CA SER A 163 0.88 16.95 -24.61
C SER A 163 0.65 15.76 -23.69
N ASN A 164 1.62 15.48 -22.82
CA ASN A 164 1.58 14.30 -21.95
C ASN A 164 1.97 14.67 -20.53
N ALA A 165 1.36 14.01 -19.56
CA ALA A 165 1.82 14.00 -18.18
C ALA A 165 2.12 12.55 -17.78
N GLY A 166 3.22 12.34 -17.07
CA GLY A 166 3.62 11.01 -16.58
C GLY A 166 4.02 11.05 -15.12
N ALA A 167 3.73 10.01 -14.36
CA ALA A 167 4.18 9.89 -12.98
C ALA A 167 4.61 8.46 -12.66
N PRO A 168 5.77 8.28 -11.98
CA PRO A 168 6.25 6.98 -11.58
C PRO A 168 5.46 6.42 -10.40
N VAL A 169 5.25 5.12 -10.39
CA VAL A 169 4.73 4.36 -9.25
C VAL A 169 5.90 3.66 -8.58
N PHE A 170 6.02 3.83 -7.26
CA PHE A 170 7.14 3.29 -6.50
C PHE A 170 6.80 2.00 -5.78
N SER A 171 7.84 1.18 -5.51
CA SER A 171 7.78 0.06 -4.59
C SER A 171 7.56 0.54 -3.14
N LEU A 172 7.29 -0.41 -2.26
CA LEU A 172 6.98 -0.18 -0.85
C LEU A 172 8.03 0.64 -0.10
N ASP A 173 9.30 0.32 -0.34
CA ASP A 173 10.46 1.00 0.24
C ASP A 173 10.77 2.35 -0.42
N GLY A 174 10.04 2.71 -1.50
CA GLY A 174 10.29 3.91 -2.30
C GLY A 174 11.59 3.87 -3.11
N GLY A 175 12.35 2.79 -3.00
CA GLY A 175 13.67 2.66 -3.63
C GLY A 175 13.60 2.29 -5.11
N ARG A 176 12.57 1.59 -5.56
CA ARG A 176 12.44 1.09 -6.92
C ARG A 176 11.17 1.62 -7.60
N VAL A 177 11.27 1.98 -8.87
CA VAL A 177 10.13 2.29 -9.73
C VAL A 177 9.54 0.98 -10.24
N LEU A 178 8.23 0.80 -10.09
CA LEU A 178 7.48 -0.35 -10.60
C LEU A 178 6.93 -0.11 -12.00
N GLY A 179 6.70 1.14 -12.34
CA GLY A 179 6.16 1.55 -13.63
C GLY A 179 5.75 3.02 -13.62
N ALA A 180 5.04 3.43 -14.66
CA ALA A 180 4.53 4.79 -14.79
C ALA A 180 3.10 4.80 -15.30
N ILE A 181 2.31 5.75 -14.79
CA ILE A 181 1.00 6.12 -15.30
C ILE A 181 1.18 7.38 -16.14
N SER A 182 0.59 7.43 -17.33
CA SER A 182 0.58 8.61 -18.17
C SER A 182 -0.83 9.00 -18.57
N LEU A 183 -1.03 10.31 -18.77
CA LEU A 183 -2.23 10.92 -19.32
C LEU A 183 -1.81 11.78 -20.52
N SER A 184 -2.53 11.66 -21.61
CA SER A 184 -2.25 12.35 -22.87
C SER A 184 -3.52 12.99 -23.40
N GLY A 185 -3.37 14.15 -24.02
CA GLY A 185 -4.47 14.90 -24.61
C GLY A 185 -3.95 15.93 -25.63
N GLY A 186 -4.86 16.57 -26.36
CA GLY A 186 -4.51 17.68 -27.25
C GLY A 186 -3.73 18.76 -26.50
N SER A 187 -2.73 19.38 -27.17
CA SER A 187 -1.86 20.37 -26.51
C SER A 187 -2.62 21.61 -26.03
N ASP A 188 -3.77 21.88 -26.59
CA ASP A 188 -4.70 22.94 -26.20
C ASP A 188 -5.54 22.60 -24.95
N MET A 189 -5.66 21.30 -24.62
CA MET A 189 -6.43 20.76 -23.51
C MET A 189 -5.57 20.45 -22.28
N MET A 190 -4.30 20.24 -22.47
CA MET A 190 -3.35 19.81 -21.43
C MET A 190 -2.62 20.99 -20.81
N HIS A 191 -2.65 21.07 -19.50
CA HIS A 191 -1.95 22.12 -18.73
C HIS A 191 -1.16 21.51 -17.56
N ILE A 192 -0.28 22.28 -16.95
CA ILE A 192 0.56 21.81 -15.83
C ILE A 192 -0.25 21.26 -14.66
N HIS A 193 -1.46 21.73 -14.42
CA HIS A 193 -2.33 21.19 -13.37
C HIS A 193 -2.81 19.76 -13.68
N THR A 194 -2.81 19.33 -14.96
CA THR A 194 -3.12 17.94 -15.34
C THR A 194 -2.08 16.97 -14.77
N LEU A 195 -0.84 17.43 -14.54
CA LEU A 195 0.18 16.65 -13.84
C LEU A 195 -0.28 16.24 -12.42
N GLY A 196 -1.05 17.09 -11.75
CA GLY A 196 -1.59 16.78 -10.43
C GLY A 196 -2.49 15.54 -10.43
N LEU A 197 -3.29 15.32 -11.48
CA LEU A 197 -4.15 14.14 -11.61
C LEU A 197 -3.34 12.85 -11.74
N VAL A 198 -2.33 12.87 -12.60
CA VAL A 198 -1.48 11.69 -12.86
C VAL A 198 -0.62 11.37 -11.64
N ARG A 199 -0.04 12.40 -11.02
CA ARG A 199 0.71 12.29 -9.78
C ARG A 199 -0.15 11.65 -8.68
N GLN A 200 -1.36 12.18 -8.45
CA GLN A 200 -2.28 11.64 -7.46
C GLN A 200 -2.66 10.19 -7.73
N ALA A 201 -2.89 9.83 -9.00
CA ALA A 201 -3.16 8.44 -9.38
C ALA A 201 -1.98 7.52 -9.03
N ALA A 202 -0.76 7.91 -9.35
CA ALA A 202 0.46 7.14 -9.04
C ALA A 202 0.71 7.02 -7.52
N GLU A 203 0.52 8.11 -6.78
CA GLU A 203 0.63 8.13 -5.31
C GLU A 203 -0.44 7.23 -4.65
N THR A 204 -1.66 7.22 -5.17
CA THR A 204 -2.74 6.34 -4.68
C THR A 204 -2.37 4.88 -4.87
N VAL A 205 -1.89 4.47 -6.04
CA VAL A 205 -1.42 3.10 -6.30
C VAL A 205 -0.28 2.72 -5.36
N THR A 206 0.71 3.61 -5.18
CA THR A 206 1.84 3.41 -4.26
C THR A 206 1.35 3.19 -2.81
N SER A 207 0.39 3.98 -2.37
CA SER A 207 -0.19 3.88 -1.02
C SER A 207 -0.98 2.58 -0.82
N GLN A 208 -1.76 2.17 -1.82
CA GLN A 208 -2.49 0.91 -1.79
C GLN A 208 -1.56 -0.32 -1.77
N LEU A 209 -0.45 -0.26 -2.50
CA LEU A 209 0.58 -1.30 -2.45
C LEU A 209 1.18 -1.42 -1.04
N ARG A 210 1.53 -0.29 -0.40
CA ARG A 210 2.06 -0.25 0.96
C ARG A 210 1.08 -0.84 1.98
N GLU A 211 -0.18 -0.46 1.91
CA GLU A 211 -1.19 -0.95 2.84
C GLU A 211 -1.42 -2.47 2.71
N ARG A 212 -1.47 -2.99 1.48
CA ARG A 212 -1.58 -4.43 1.24
C ARG A 212 -0.42 -5.23 1.85
N GLU A 213 0.80 -4.74 1.70
CA GLU A 213 1.97 -5.44 2.28
C GLU A 213 1.97 -5.35 3.79
N ARG A 214 1.63 -4.20 4.36
CA ARG A 214 1.47 -4.06 5.80
C ARG A 214 0.46 -5.06 6.38
N ILE A 215 -0.69 -5.21 5.72
CA ILE A 215 -1.71 -6.20 6.13
C ILE A 215 -1.13 -7.61 6.03
N ARG A 216 -0.41 -7.92 4.96
CA ARG A 216 0.25 -9.22 4.77
C ARG A 216 1.30 -9.50 5.84
N GLU A 217 2.16 -8.54 6.16
CA GLU A 217 3.16 -8.69 7.24
C GLU A 217 2.51 -8.94 8.59
N LEU A 218 1.44 -8.19 8.91
CA LEU A 218 0.68 -8.40 10.13
C LEU A 218 0.03 -9.79 10.18
N ALA A 219 -0.54 -10.26 9.07
CA ALA A 219 -1.12 -11.60 8.97
C ALA A 219 -0.06 -12.69 9.20
N ILE A 220 1.13 -12.54 8.61
CA ILE A 220 2.26 -13.47 8.80
C ILE A 220 2.72 -13.45 10.27
N LYS A 221 2.91 -12.27 10.86
CA LYS A 221 3.29 -12.16 12.29
C LYS A 221 2.27 -12.82 13.19
N ASN A 222 0.98 -12.57 12.95
CA ASN A 222 -0.09 -13.21 13.73
C ASN A 222 -0.07 -14.73 13.59
N GLN A 223 0.19 -15.26 12.38
CA GLN A 223 0.29 -16.69 12.16
C GLN A 223 1.50 -17.31 12.90
N TYR A 224 2.65 -16.65 12.91
CA TYR A 224 3.80 -17.09 13.71
C TYR A 224 3.50 -17.07 15.21
N MET A 225 2.88 -16.00 15.71
CA MET A 225 2.51 -15.92 17.13
C MET A 225 1.54 -17.04 17.53
N ARG A 226 0.53 -17.34 16.71
CA ARG A 226 -0.37 -18.45 16.93
C ARG A 226 0.35 -19.78 16.94
N ALA A 227 1.26 -20.04 16.01
CA ALA A 227 2.03 -21.28 15.96
C ALA A 227 2.91 -21.44 17.22
N LEU A 228 3.53 -20.36 17.72
CA LEU A 228 4.30 -20.38 18.97
C LEU A 228 3.42 -20.67 20.18
N VAL A 229 2.26 -20.02 20.31
CA VAL A 229 1.31 -20.25 21.40
C VAL A 229 0.76 -21.69 21.36
N GLU A 230 0.48 -22.20 20.15
CA GLU A 230 -0.04 -23.56 19.98
C GLU A 230 1.01 -24.64 20.30
N SER A 231 2.30 -24.36 20.06
CA SER A 231 3.40 -25.29 20.37
C SER A 231 3.83 -25.31 21.84
N ASP A 232 3.36 -24.37 22.67
CA ASP A 232 3.71 -24.32 24.10
C ASP A 232 3.06 -25.50 24.84
N SER A 233 3.85 -26.16 25.69
CA SER A 233 3.38 -27.27 26.53
C SER A 233 2.42 -26.82 27.65
N ARG A 234 2.39 -25.53 27.97
CA ARG A 234 1.44 -24.94 28.91
C ARG A 234 0.12 -24.67 28.21
N GLY A 235 -0.98 -24.82 28.94
CA GLY A 235 -2.26 -24.30 28.50
C GLY A 235 -2.23 -22.77 28.55
N ILE A 236 -2.51 -22.13 27.43
CA ILE A 236 -2.50 -20.67 27.30
C ILE A 236 -3.90 -20.22 26.90
N VAL A 237 -4.49 -19.28 27.65
CA VAL A 237 -5.73 -18.59 27.31
C VAL A 237 -5.49 -17.09 27.39
N THR A 238 -5.82 -16.39 26.31
CA THR A 238 -5.86 -14.91 26.34
C THR A 238 -7.29 -14.46 26.58
N VAL A 239 -7.46 -13.45 27.41
CA VAL A 239 -8.76 -12.84 27.72
C VAL A 239 -8.70 -11.33 27.48
N ASP A 240 -9.83 -10.74 27.12
CA ASP A 240 -9.96 -9.28 27.01
C ASP A 240 -10.08 -8.63 28.39
N GLN A 241 -10.14 -7.30 28.42
CA GLN A 241 -10.29 -6.52 29.67
C GLN A 241 -11.58 -6.84 30.45
N THR A 242 -12.56 -7.48 29.82
CA THR A 242 -13.82 -7.90 30.45
C THR A 242 -13.80 -9.36 30.91
N GLY A 243 -12.68 -10.06 30.72
CA GLY A 243 -12.52 -11.48 31.08
C GLY A 243 -13.14 -12.46 30.06
N ARG A 244 -13.43 -12.01 28.85
CA ARG A 244 -13.89 -12.90 27.77
C ARG A 244 -12.72 -13.55 27.07
N ILE A 245 -12.85 -14.83 26.76
CA ILE A 245 -11.82 -15.59 26.04
C ILE A 245 -11.64 -15.01 24.64
N VAL A 246 -10.43 -14.59 24.33
CA VAL A 246 -10.03 -14.16 22.98
C VAL A 246 -9.50 -15.37 22.21
N GLU A 247 -8.58 -16.15 22.80
CA GLU A 247 -7.97 -17.31 22.17
C GLU A 247 -7.51 -18.31 23.24
N ALA A 248 -7.52 -19.60 22.93
CA ALA A 248 -6.99 -20.66 23.77
C ALA A 248 -6.23 -21.68 22.92
N ASN A 249 -5.03 -22.10 23.35
CA ASN A 249 -4.29 -23.15 22.67
C ASN A 249 -4.87 -24.55 22.95
N SER A 250 -4.43 -25.56 22.18
CA SER A 250 -4.89 -26.93 22.30
C SER A 250 -4.65 -27.51 23.68
N THR A 251 -3.55 -27.19 24.33
CA THR A 251 -3.23 -27.60 25.70
C THR A 251 -4.23 -27.04 26.71
N ALA A 252 -4.55 -25.75 26.65
CA ALA A 252 -5.54 -25.11 27.51
C ALA A 252 -6.93 -25.74 27.31
N ARG A 253 -7.33 -25.99 26.05
CA ARG A 253 -8.62 -26.63 25.73
C ARG A 253 -8.74 -28.02 26.38
N LYS A 254 -7.64 -28.80 26.36
CA LYS A 254 -7.60 -30.13 27.00
C LYS A 254 -7.64 -30.04 28.54
N LEU A 255 -6.75 -29.24 29.13
CA LEU A 255 -6.61 -29.12 30.58
C LEU A 255 -7.87 -28.54 31.24
N LEU A 256 -8.46 -27.51 30.66
CA LEU A 256 -9.63 -26.81 31.19
C LEU A 256 -10.96 -27.33 30.65
N LYS A 257 -10.93 -28.34 29.77
CA LYS A 257 -12.13 -28.91 29.07
C LYS A 257 -12.99 -27.81 28.42
N LEU A 258 -12.34 -26.86 27.73
CA LEU A 258 -13.05 -25.81 27.04
C LEU A 258 -13.83 -26.36 25.85
N SER A 259 -15.07 -25.93 25.70
CA SER A 259 -15.91 -26.32 24.57
C SER A 259 -15.43 -25.66 23.28
N PRO A 260 -15.57 -26.28 22.11
CA PRO A 260 -15.40 -25.62 20.83
C PRO A 260 -16.26 -24.35 20.76
N GLY A 261 -15.70 -23.23 20.23
CA GLY A 261 -16.40 -21.96 20.20
C GLY A 261 -16.54 -21.27 21.57
N CYS A 262 -15.56 -21.44 22.45
CA CYS A 262 -15.49 -20.71 23.73
C CYS A 262 -15.05 -19.26 23.58
N GLU A 263 -14.54 -18.87 22.42
CA GLU A 263 -14.14 -17.51 22.11
C GLU A 263 -15.33 -16.55 22.24
N GLY A 264 -15.11 -15.39 22.83
CA GLY A 264 -16.12 -14.38 23.13
C GLY A 264 -16.99 -14.70 24.37
N LYS A 265 -16.88 -15.89 24.96
CA LYS A 265 -17.57 -16.25 26.20
C LYS A 265 -16.77 -15.82 27.41
N SER A 266 -17.46 -15.62 28.57
CA SER A 266 -16.78 -15.39 29.83
C SER A 266 -15.86 -16.56 30.19
N PHE A 267 -14.65 -16.24 30.65
CA PHE A 267 -13.71 -17.26 31.13
C PHE A 267 -14.28 -18.02 32.32
N GLU A 268 -14.88 -17.31 33.31
CA GLU A 268 -15.47 -17.91 34.51
C GLU A 268 -16.62 -18.87 34.16
N GLU A 269 -17.49 -18.51 33.23
CA GLU A 269 -18.56 -19.38 32.75
C GLU A 269 -18.02 -20.61 32.04
N SER A 270 -16.91 -20.48 31.32
CA SER A 270 -16.33 -21.55 30.50
C SER A 270 -15.52 -22.55 31.34
N VAL A 271 -14.84 -22.09 32.39
CA VAL A 271 -13.90 -22.90 33.21
C VAL A 271 -14.44 -23.17 34.60
N GLY A 272 -15.26 -22.28 35.16
CA GLY A 272 -15.84 -22.32 36.49
C GLY A 272 -15.52 -21.06 37.31
N GLU A 273 -16.42 -20.68 38.18
CA GLU A 273 -16.41 -19.39 38.90
C GLU A 273 -15.24 -19.19 39.87
N SER A 274 -14.39 -20.20 40.09
CA SER A 274 -13.35 -20.17 41.13
C SER A 274 -12.18 -19.25 40.83
N TYR A 275 -12.07 -18.65 39.64
CA TYR A 275 -10.87 -17.97 39.19
C TYR A 275 -10.90 -16.49 39.38
N ASN A 276 -12.05 -15.82 39.34
CA ASN A 276 -12.26 -14.37 39.46
C ASN A 276 -11.28 -13.55 38.62
N ILE A 277 -10.99 -14.01 37.39
CA ILE A 277 -10.05 -13.33 36.46
C ILE A 277 -10.49 -11.89 36.20
N THR A 278 -11.79 -11.70 35.98
CA THR A 278 -12.37 -10.38 35.76
C THR A 278 -12.10 -9.41 36.92
N GLY A 279 -12.15 -9.89 38.17
CA GLY A 279 -11.80 -9.09 39.35
C GLY A 279 -10.33 -8.68 39.35
N TYR A 280 -9.42 -9.63 39.10
CA TYR A 280 -7.98 -9.33 39.00
C TYR A 280 -7.67 -8.34 37.89
N LEU A 281 -8.27 -8.48 36.73
CA LEU A 281 -8.06 -7.57 35.61
C LEU A 281 -8.58 -6.15 35.90
N LYS A 282 -9.74 -6.00 36.53
CA LYS A 282 -10.27 -4.70 36.96
C LYS A 282 -9.34 -3.98 37.93
N GLU A 283 -8.68 -4.71 38.81
CA GLU A 283 -7.68 -4.16 39.72
C GLU A 283 -6.30 -3.98 39.07
N GLY A 284 -6.15 -4.42 37.80
CA GLY A 284 -4.86 -4.40 37.11
C GLY A 284 -3.81 -5.32 37.73
N LYS A 285 -4.24 -6.33 38.49
CA LYS A 285 -3.40 -7.29 39.19
C LYS A 285 -3.34 -8.62 38.46
N GLY A 286 -2.32 -9.40 38.74
CA GLY A 286 -2.17 -10.79 38.33
C GLY A 286 -1.86 -11.69 39.50
N PHE A 287 -1.66 -12.97 39.23
CA PHE A 287 -1.15 -13.93 40.19
C PHE A 287 -0.25 -14.94 39.49
N ARG A 288 0.65 -15.56 40.25
CA ARG A 288 1.59 -16.55 39.69
C ARG A 288 1.55 -17.85 40.52
N ALA A 289 1.69 -18.96 39.76
CA ALA A 289 1.81 -20.32 40.29
C ALA A 289 0.80 -20.67 41.39
N ARG A 290 -0.44 -20.20 41.26
CA ARG A 290 -1.52 -20.50 42.21
C ARG A 290 -2.11 -21.87 41.90
N GLU A 291 -2.28 -22.72 42.94
CA GLU A 291 -3.04 -23.95 42.78
C GLU A 291 -4.54 -23.65 42.56
N ILE A 292 -5.07 -24.27 41.54
CA ILE A 292 -6.47 -24.12 41.16
C ILE A 292 -7.10 -25.47 40.87
N LEU A 293 -8.33 -25.68 41.33
CA LEU A 293 -9.14 -26.84 41.00
C LEU A 293 -10.00 -26.53 39.78
N ALA A 294 -9.69 -27.14 38.65
CA ALA A 294 -10.55 -27.05 37.48
C ALA A 294 -11.82 -27.89 37.69
N ARG A 295 -12.93 -27.26 38.09
CA ARG A 295 -14.19 -27.94 38.49
C ARG A 295 -14.73 -28.90 37.44
N ARG A 296 -14.53 -28.58 36.14
CA ARG A 296 -15.01 -29.46 35.03
C ARG A 296 -14.15 -30.71 34.85
N SER A 297 -12.85 -30.63 35.15
CA SER A 297 -11.95 -31.79 35.03
C SER A 297 -11.80 -32.56 36.35
N GLY A 298 -12.04 -31.91 37.49
CA GLY A 298 -11.75 -32.45 38.83
C GLY A 298 -10.25 -32.54 39.13
N THR A 299 -9.39 -31.91 38.31
CA THR A 299 -7.94 -31.97 38.44
C THR A 299 -7.40 -30.64 38.97
N THR A 300 -6.32 -30.72 39.77
CA THR A 300 -5.62 -29.54 40.28
C THR A 300 -4.52 -29.18 39.34
N HIS A 301 -4.42 -27.89 39.04
CA HIS A 301 -3.42 -27.31 38.13
C HIS A 301 -2.71 -26.15 38.81
N PHE A 302 -1.52 -25.80 38.32
CA PHE A 302 -0.89 -24.50 38.60
C PHE A 302 -1.26 -23.51 37.54
N ALA A 303 -1.77 -22.34 37.93
CA ALA A 303 -2.13 -21.29 37.00
C ALA A 303 -1.48 -19.95 37.36
N SER A 304 -1.30 -19.14 36.35
CA SER A 304 -0.87 -17.74 36.47
C SER A 304 -1.73 -16.86 35.59
N LEU A 305 -1.90 -15.61 36.02
CA LEU A 305 -2.55 -14.56 35.25
C LEU A 305 -1.60 -13.36 35.19
N ASP A 306 -1.19 -12.97 34.04
CA ASP A 306 -0.39 -11.78 33.79
C ASP A 306 -1.23 -10.74 33.01
N PRO A 307 -1.51 -9.54 33.58
CA PRO A 307 -2.22 -8.49 32.87
C PRO A 307 -1.41 -7.99 31.66
N ILE A 308 -2.06 -7.87 30.51
CA ILE A 308 -1.45 -7.33 29.28
C ILE A 308 -1.79 -5.85 29.19
N ARG A 309 -0.75 -4.99 29.02
CA ARG A 309 -0.90 -3.55 28.87
C ARG A 309 -0.24 -3.06 27.61
N MET A 310 -0.81 -2.01 27.02
CA MET A 310 -0.14 -1.24 25.97
C MET A 310 1.03 -0.43 26.53
N ASN A 311 1.89 0.11 25.66
CA ASN A 311 2.95 1.04 26.04
C ASN A 311 2.42 2.31 26.73
N SER A 312 1.15 2.66 26.49
CA SER A 312 0.43 3.75 27.17
C SER A 312 0.08 3.45 28.63
N GLY A 313 0.26 2.19 29.09
CA GLY A 313 -0.18 1.71 30.40
C GLY A 313 -1.64 1.20 30.42
N GLU A 314 -2.40 1.38 29.35
CA GLU A 314 -3.79 0.92 29.22
C GLU A 314 -3.86 -0.61 29.27
N LEU A 315 -4.79 -1.15 30.09
CA LEU A 315 -5.04 -2.58 30.18
C LEU A 315 -5.79 -3.04 28.92
N VAL A 316 -5.24 -4.03 28.23
CA VAL A 316 -5.85 -4.65 27.03
C VAL A 316 -6.55 -5.96 27.38
N GLY A 317 -6.05 -6.67 28.38
CA GLY A 317 -6.57 -7.97 28.77
C GLY A 317 -5.62 -8.73 29.69
N GLY A 318 -5.64 -10.04 29.63
CA GLY A 318 -4.76 -10.89 30.42
C GLY A 318 -4.31 -12.15 29.68
N LEU A 319 -3.14 -12.63 30.09
CA LEU A 319 -2.60 -13.93 29.69
C LEU A 319 -2.76 -14.88 30.85
N PHE A 320 -3.65 -15.84 30.72
CA PHE A 320 -3.84 -16.94 31.67
C PHE A 320 -3.05 -18.15 31.20
N THR A 321 -2.19 -18.67 32.06
CA THR A 321 -1.42 -19.89 31.79
C THR A 321 -1.77 -20.96 32.78
N VAL A 322 -1.86 -22.22 32.36
CA VAL A 322 -2.16 -23.36 33.19
C VAL A 322 -1.23 -24.55 32.89
N MET A 323 -0.77 -25.21 33.91
CA MET A 323 0.08 -26.40 33.81
C MET A 323 -0.50 -27.51 34.69
N GLU A 324 -0.34 -28.74 34.23
CA GLU A 324 -0.70 -29.93 35.03
C GLU A 324 0.22 -29.98 36.27
N LYS A 325 -0.38 -30.26 37.44
CA LYS A 325 0.39 -30.53 38.63
C LYS A 325 0.96 -31.95 38.48
N LYS A 326 2.28 -32.04 38.19
CA LYS A 326 2.97 -33.33 38.26
C LYS A 326 3.01 -33.75 39.71
N GLU A 327 2.54 -35.00 39.98
CA GLU A 327 2.65 -35.68 41.27
C GLU A 327 4.11 -35.78 41.73
#